data_84733b744e6b50823ba32b05122d307b
#
_entry.id   84733b744e6b50823ba32b05122d307b
#
_cell.length_a   1.000
_cell.length_b   1.000
_cell.length_c   1.000
_cell.angle_alpha   90.00
_cell.angle_beta   90.00
_cell.angle_gamma   90.00
#
_symmetry.space_group_name_H-M   'P 1'
#
loop_
_entity.id
_entity.type
_entity.pdbx_description
1 polymer ?
#
loop_
_entity_poly.entity_id
_entity_poly.type
_entity_poly.pdbx_seq_one_letter_code
_entity_poly.pdbx_strand_id
1 'polypeptide(L)'
;MVTGKGLGIFAPFMRADRNGRSAYQDMSECEEFKHPIPYDDIHPEGLDGIILPGGHAQGMRPYLESNRLQSIVPRFFARNQPVGAICHGVLLSARSRGTDGRSVLYGRRTTALPKLMELMGWALTCLYLGDYYRTYSTTVEDEVRGVLADPEHFIRGPISIIRDSPSNLAAGFTVRDGNYLSARWPGDAHRFSDEFAAMLESQ
;
A
#
# COMPACT_ATOMS: atom_id res chain seq x y z
N MET A 1 9.40 -2.86 8.01
CA MET A 1 8.84 -3.18 9.35
C MET A 1 9.22 -2.09 10.31
N VAL A 2 8.28 -1.56 11.08
CA VAL A 2 8.63 -0.62 12.14
C VAL A 2 9.28 -1.44 13.25
N THR A 3 10.61 -1.41 13.32
CA THR A 3 11.34 -1.95 14.47
C THR A 3 10.92 -1.12 15.68
N GLY A 4 10.63 -1.75 16.83
CA GLY A 4 10.11 -1.05 18.02
C GLY A 4 11.03 0.02 18.64
N LYS A 5 12.19 0.31 18.02
CA LYS A 5 13.05 1.45 18.38
C LYS A 5 12.41 2.74 17.85
N GLY A 6 12.08 3.66 18.74
CA GLY A 6 11.53 4.97 18.40
C GLY A 6 10.00 5.11 18.55
N LEU A 7 9.25 4.05 18.82
CA LEU A 7 7.81 4.16 19.01
C LEU A 7 7.39 4.66 20.41
N GLY A 8 8.32 4.64 21.40
CA GLY A 8 8.05 5.09 22.75
C GLY A 8 6.78 4.46 23.35
N ILE A 9 5.97 5.28 24.03
CA ILE A 9 4.70 4.87 24.63
C ILE A 9 3.64 4.44 23.60
N PHE A 10 3.80 4.78 22.33
CA PHE A 10 2.88 4.42 21.23
C PHE A 10 3.20 3.05 20.61
N ALA A 11 4.27 2.37 21.05
CA ALA A 11 4.66 1.06 20.54
C ALA A 11 3.51 0.02 20.50
N PRO A 12 2.61 -0.08 21.51
CA PRO A 12 1.50 -1.02 21.46
C PRO A 12 0.53 -0.79 20.30
N PHE A 13 0.35 0.47 19.90
CA PHE A 13 -0.59 0.86 18.83
C PHE A 13 0.01 0.77 17.43
N MET A 14 1.32 1.00 17.30
CA MET A 14 2.01 1.08 16.02
C MET A 14 2.75 -0.21 15.64
N ARG A 15 2.95 -1.11 16.60
CA ARG A 15 3.65 -2.38 16.38
C ARG A 15 2.73 -3.39 15.68
N ALA A 16 3.29 -4.20 14.78
CA ALA A 16 2.59 -5.35 14.21
C ALA A 16 2.07 -6.30 15.31
N ASP A 17 0.88 -6.85 15.13
CA ASP A 17 0.32 -7.85 16.01
C ASP A 17 1.15 -9.16 16.03
N ARG A 18 0.71 -10.15 16.79
CA ARG A 18 1.43 -11.43 16.91
C ARG A 18 1.45 -12.17 15.57
N ASN A 19 0.33 -12.18 14.85
CA ASN A 19 0.20 -12.85 13.58
C ASN A 19 1.08 -12.20 12.50
N GLY A 20 1.04 -10.87 12.38
CA GLY A 20 1.89 -10.15 11.45
C GLY A 20 3.40 -10.32 11.73
N ARG A 21 3.80 -10.50 13.00
CA ARG A 21 5.19 -10.81 13.34
C ARG A 21 5.59 -12.22 12.96
N SER A 22 4.68 -13.21 13.16
CA SER A 22 4.92 -14.59 12.72
C SER A 22 5.06 -14.65 11.20
N ALA A 23 4.10 -14.08 10.46
CA ALA A 23 4.15 -14.02 9.01
C ALA A 23 5.43 -13.34 8.48
N TYR A 24 5.92 -12.31 9.18
CA TYR A 24 7.20 -11.69 8.82
C TYR A 24 8.40 -12.63 9.05
N GLN A 25 8.38 -13.42 10.13
CA GLN A 25 9.40 -14.44 10.35
C GLN A 25 9.43 -15.44 9.21
N ASP A 26 8.26 -16.01 8.87
CA ASP A 26 8.12 -16.97 7.77
C ASP A 26 8.61 -16.36 6.44
N MET A 27 8.18 -15.13 6.12
CA MET A 27 8.62 -14.40 4.94
C MET A 27 10.15 -14.18 4.94
N SER A 28 10.74 -13.84 6.09
CA SER A 28 12.18 -13.58 6.19
C SER A 28 13.05 -14.83 6.01
N GLU A 29 12.44 -16.01 6.08
CA GLU A 29 13.09 -17.29 5.81
C GLU A 29 12.99 -17.74 4.34
N CYS A 30 12.07 -17.15 3.56
CA CYS A 30 11.92 -17.44 2.12
C CYS A 30 13.14 -16.98 1.33
N GLU A 31 13.55 -17.79 0.37
CA GLU A 31 14.72 -17.49 -0.49
C GLU A 31 14.46 -16.27 -1.37
N GLU A 32 13.24 -16.09 -1.86
CA GLU A 32 12.84 -14.95 -2.68
C GLU A 32 12.93 -13.63 -1.90
N PHE A 33 12.68 -13.65 -0.59
CA PHE A 33 12.83 -12.47 0.25
C PHE A 33 14.31 -12.17 0.58
N LYS A 34 15.14 -13.20 0.72
CA LYS A 34 16.59 -13.06 0.97
C LYS A 34 17.35 -12.62 -0.27
N HIS A 35 16.88 -13.06 -1.45
CA HIS A 35 17.49 -12.81 -2.75
C HIS A 35 16.51 -12.10 -3.70
N PRO A 36 16.11 -10.84 -3.39
CA PRO A 36 15.17 -10.11 -4.23
C PRO A 36 15.78 -9.82 -5.59
N ILE A 37 14.95 -9.90 -6.64
CA ILE A 37 15.38 -9.53 -7.99
C ILE A 37 15.44 -7.99 -8.12
N PRO A 38 16.35 -7.46 -8.95
CA PRO A 38 16.35 -6.05 -9.32
C PRO A 38 15.03 -5.64 -10.01
N TYR A 39 14.67 -4.37 -9.90
CA TYR A 39 13.45 -3.87 -10.58
C TYR A 39 13.52 -4.04 -12.11
N ASP A 40 14.72 -4.05 -12.68
CA ASP A 40 14.92 -4.23 -14.12
C ASP A 40 14.58 -5.66 -14.60
N ASP A 41 14.65 -6.63 -13.71
CA ASP A 41 14.38 -8.03 -13.99
C ASP A 41 12.90 -8.41 -13.74
N ILE A 42 12.04 -7.45 -13.40
CA ILE A 42 10.60 -7.68 -13.24
C ILE A 42 9.94 -7.73 -14.62
N HIS A 43 9.45 -8.90 -15.00
CA HIS A 43 8.74 -9.15 -16.24
C HIS A 43 7.29 -9.58 -15.94
N PRO A 44 6.29 -8.71 -16.17
CA PRO A 44 4.87 -9.01 -15.89
C PRO A 44 4.35 -10.28 -16.56
N GLU A 45 4.97 -10.70 -17.67
CA GLU A 45 4.58 -11.88 -18.44
C GLU A 45 4.76 -13.21 -17.68
N GLY A 46 5.64 -13.24 -16.68
CA GLY A 46 5.91 -14.42 -15.85
C GLY A 46 5.30 -14.34 -14.45
N LEU A 47 4.44 -13.37 -14.20
CA LEU A 47 3.85 -13.12 -12.88
C LEU A 47 2.33 -13.09 -12.96
N ASP A 48 1.66 -13.65 -11.96
CA ASP A 48 0.20 -13.68 -11.89
C ASP A 48 -0.38 -12.36 -11.37
N GLY A 49 0.38 -11.57 -10.64
CA GLY A 49 -0.04 -10.27 -10.12
C GLY A 49 1.09 -9.51 -9.43
N ILE A 50 0.77 -8.33 -8.91
CA ILE A 50 1.73 -7.51 -8.17
C ILE A 50 1.09 -6.91 -6.92
N ILE A 51 1.82 -6.93 -5.80
CA ILE A 51 1.47 -6.20 -4.59
C ILE A 51 2.44 -5.05 -4.39
N LEU A 52 1.89 -3.86 -4.15
CA LEU A 52 2.60 -2.62 -3.89
C LEU A 52 2.47 -2.25 -2.41
N PRO A 53 3.43 -2.64 -1.56
CA PRO A 53 3.39 -2.37 -0.13
C PRO A 53 3.59 -0.88 0.17
N GLY A 54 3.16 -0.46 1.34
CA GLY A 54 3.34 0.90 1.83
C GLY A 54 4.41 1.04 2.91
N GLY A 55 4.63 2.27 3.33
CA GLY A 55 5.51 2.65 4.43
C GLY A 55 5.61 4.16 4.53
N HIS A 56 5.80 4.69 5.74
CA HIS A 56 5.87 6.14 6.01
C HIS A 56 7.30 6.68 6.00
N ALA A 57 8.31 5.84 6.19
CA ALA A 57 9.68 6.32 6.31
C ALA A 57 10.16 6.96 5.00
N GLN A 58 10.96 8.01 5.11
CA GLN A 58 11.56 8.67 3.94
C GLN A 58 12.39 7.71 3.07
N GLY A 59 12.90 6.61 3.66
CA GLY A 59 13.57 5.54 2.93
C GLY A 59 12.68 4.77 1.93
N MET A 60 11.37 5.00 1.94
CA MET A 60 10.44 4.48 0.91
C MET A 60 10.50 5.26 -0.41
N ARG A 61 11.08 6.46 -0.44
CA ARG A 61 11.14 7.29 -1.65
C ARG A 61 11.78 6.58 -2.85
N PRO A 62 12.94 5.89 -2.74
CA PRO A 62 13.54 5.21 -3.89
C PRO A 62 12.60 4.19 -4.55
N TYR A 63 11.72 3.53 -3.75
CA TYR A 63 10.69 2.64 -4.26
C TYR A 63 9.53 3.42 -4.90
N LEU A 64 8.96 4.39 -4.19
CA LEU A 64 7.79 5.15 -4.64
C LEU A 64 8.10 6.08 -5.83
N GLU A 65 9.35 6.49 -6.00
CA GLU A 65 9.84 7.38 -7.08
C GLU A 65 10.50 6.61 -8.22
N SER A 66 10.58 5.28 -8.13
CA SER A 66 11.23 4.46 -9.16
C SER A 66 10.52 4.56 -10.50
N ASN A 67 11.15 5.23 -11.47
CA ASN A 67 10.67 5.31 -12.84
C ASN A 67 10.50 3.92 -13.47
N ARG A 68 11.36 2.98 -13.08
CA ARG A 68 11.29 1.60 -13.56
C ARG A 68 10.00 0.93 -13.11
N LEU A 69 9.68 0.99 -11.80
CA LEU A 69 8.42 0.43 -11.30
C LEU A 69 7.20 1.15 -11.89
N GLN A 70 7.25 2.48 -12.00
CA GLN A 70 6.18 3.26 -12.64
C GLN A 70 5.96 2.90 -14.11
N SER A 71 6.96 2.37 -14.81
CA SER A 71 6.82 1.85 -16.19
C SER A 71 6.33 0.39 -16.24
N ILE A 72 6.52 -0.38 -15.17
CA ILE A 72 6.11 -1.78 -15.08
C ILE A 72 4.65 -1.92 -14.64
N VAL A 73 4.24 -1.17 -13.62
CA VAL A 73 2.87 -1.25 -13.04
C VAL A 73 1.77 -1.15 -14.09
N PRO A 74 1.80 -0.22 -15.08
CA PRO A 74 0.77 -0.13 -16.12
C PRO A 74 0.62 -1.40 -16.96
N ARG A 75 1.67 -2.20 -17.08
CA ARG A 75 1.64 -3.44 -17.87
C ARG A 75 0.76 -4.50 -17.18
N PHE A 76 0.75 -4.58 -15.84
CA PHE A 76 -0.17 -5.44 -15.09
C PHE A 76 -1.62 -5.01 -15.31
N PHE A 77 -1.89 -3.69 -15.26
CA PHE A 77 -3.23 -3.17 -15.55
C PHE A 77 -3.68 -3.51 -16.97
N ALA A 78 -2.82 -3.29 -17.97
CA ALA A 78 -3.12 -3.56 -19.37
C ALA A 78 -3.37 -5.05 -19.68
N ARG A 79 -2.73 -5.94 -18.92
CA ARG A 79 -2.90 -7.40 -19.02
C ARG A 79 -4.06 -7.93 -18.17
N ASN A 80 -4.77 -7.06 -17.49
CA ASN A 80 -5.82 -7.42 -16.54
C ASN A 80 -5.36 -8.34 -15.39
N GLN A 81 -4.05 -8.31 -15.07
CA GLN A 81 -3.49 -9.05 -13.95
C GLN A 81 -3.81 -8.34 -12.62
N PRO A 82 -4.02 -9.06 -11.51
CA PRO A 82 -4.26 -8.47 -10.20
C PRO A 82 -3.16 -7.48 -9.77
N VAL A 83 -3.58 -6.30 -9.36
CA VAL A 83 -2.74 -5.27 -8.77
C VAL A 83 -3.28 -4.92 -7.40
N GLY A 84 -2.53 -5.24 -6.36
CA GLY A 84 -2.85 -4.85 -4.99
C GLY A 84 -1.97 -3.68 -4.54
N ALA A 85 -2.55 -2.66 -3.91
CA ALA A 85 -1.78 -1.55 -3.35
C ALA A 85 -2.31 -1.15 -1.97
N ILE A 86 -1.41 -0.93 -1.02
CA ILE A 86 -1.80 -0.56 0.34
C ILE A 86 -1.03 0.67 0.84
N CYS A 87 -1.75 1.57 1.51
CA CYS A 87 -1.15 2.74 2.18
C CYS A 87 -0.39 3.63 1.18
N HIS A 88 0.90 3.95 1.42
CA HIS A 88 1.76 4.69 0.50
C HIS A 88 2.03 3.94 -0.82
N GLY A 89 1.88 2.62 -0.87
CA GLY A 89 2.04 1.85 -2.11
C GLY A 89 1.07 2.28 -3.21
N VAL A 90 -0.08 2.85 -2.85
CA VAL A 90 -1.04 3.43 -3.79
C VAL A 90 -0.46 4.61 -4.57
N LEU A 91 0.51 5.35 -3.99
CA LEU A 91 1.22 6.43 -4.72
C LEU A 91 1.97 5.90 -5.94
N LEU A 92 2.53 4.69 -5.86
CA LEU A 92 3.21 4.11 -7.02
C LEU A 92 2.22 3.87 -8.17
N SER A 93 1.01 3.34 -7.88
CA SER A 93 -0.06 3.25 -8.88
C SER A 93 -0.50 4.63 -9.38
N ALA A 94 -0.69 5.60 -8.48
CA ALA A 94 -1.11 6.95 -8.84
C ALA A 94 -0.12 7.65 -9.79
N ARG A 95 1.18 7.43 -9.58
CA ARG A 95 2.29 7.98 -10.38
C ARG A 95 2.53 7.21 -11.68
N SER A 96 2.06 5.97 -11.77
CA SER A 96 2.20 5.13 -12.96
C SER A 96 1.22 5.57 -14.05
N ARG A 97 1.71 5.74 -15.28
CA ARG A 97 0.91 6.27 -16.40
C ARG A 97 0.66 5.20 -17.46
N GLY A 98 -0.59 5.11 -17.89
CA GLY A 98 -0.98 4.31 -19.05
C GLY A 98 -0.48 4.90 -20.37
N THR A 99 -0.82 4.22 -21.45
CA THR A 99 -0.44 4.66 -22.83
C THR A 99 -1.09 5.97 -23.24
N ASP A 100 -2.16 6.38 -22.59
CA ASP A 100 -2.85 7.66 -22.76
C ASP A 100 -2.19 8.81 -21.96
N GLY A 101 -1.11 8.54 -21.23
CA GLY A 101 -0.39 9.49 -20.39
C GLY A 101 -1.07 9.83 -19.06
N ARG A 102 -2.26 9.27 -18.80
CA ARG A 102 -2.98 9.45 -17.53
C ARG A 102 -2.51 8.41 -16.50
N SER A 103 -2.75 8.71 -15.21
CA SER A 103 -2.57 7.73 -14.15
C SER A 103 -3.39 6.47 -14.43
N VAL A 104 -2.84 5.28 -14.10
CA VAL A 104 -3.61 4.03 -14.16
C VAL A 104 -4.83 4.02 -13.23
N LEU A 105 -4.88 4.96 -12.28
CA LEU A 105 -6.02 5.16 -11.38
C LEU A 105 -7.04 6.18 -11.89
N TYR A 106 -6.82 6.86 -13.03
CA TYR A 106 -7.63 7.99 -13.50
C TYR A 106 -9.14 7.71 -13.52
N GLY A 107 -9.57 6.58 -14.05
CA GLY A 107 -10.97 6.18 -14.13
C GLY A 107 -11.44 5.18 -13.06
N ARG A 108 -10.67 4.98 -11.99
CA ARG A 108 -10.90 3.91 -11.01
C ARG A 108 -11.30 4.45 -9.65
N ARG A 109 -12.07 3.64 -8.93
CA ARG A 109 -12.30 3.83 -7.50
C ARG A 109 -11.12 3.26 -6.72
N THR A 110 -10.69 3.98 -5.69
CA THR A 110 -9.54 3.58 -4.88
C THR A 110 -9.67 4.06 -3.45
N THR A 111 -8.90 3.45 -2.56
CA THR A 111 -8.59 3.98 -1.24
C THR A 111 -7.07 4.00 -1.05
N ALA A 112 -6.60 4.75 -0.09
CA ALA A 112 -5.20 4.81 0.33
C ALA A 112 -5.14 5.28 1.78
N LEU A 113 -3.95 5.57 2.32
CA LEU A 113 -3.82 6.15 3.64
C LEU A 113 -4.60 7.47 3.73
N PRO A 114 -5.66 7.55 4.57
CA PRO A 114 -6.44 8.78 4.71
C PRO A 114 -5.59 9.90 5.32
N LYS A 115 -5.78 11.11 4.82
CA LYS A 115 -5.07 12.33 5.27
C LYS A 115 -5.11 12.50 6.79
N LEU A 116 -6.28 12.29 7.39
CA LEU A 116 -6.42 12.40 8.84
C LEU A 116 -5.52 11.41 9.59
N MET A 117 -5.46 10.16 9.14
CA MET A 117 -4.62 9.13 9.76
C MET A 117 -3.13 9.43 9.60
N GLU A 118 -2.71 9.91 8.42
CA GLU A 118 -1.33 10.30 8.14
C GLU A 118 -0.90 11.46 9.06
N LEU A 119 -1.71 12.52 9.14
CA LEU A 119 -1.42 13.68 9.96
C LEU A 119 -1.47 13.37 11.46
N MET A 120 -2.37 12.52 11.91
CA MET A 120 -2.40 12.06 13.30
C MET A 120 -1.15 11.26 13.67
N GLY A 121 -0.71 10.35 12.80
CA GLY A 121 0.51 9.59 13.00
C GLY A 121 1.74 10.51 13.13
N TRP A 122 1.84 11.51 12.29
CA TRP A 122 2.89 12.53 12.37
C TRP A 122 2.76 13.37 13.65
N ALA A 123 1.58 13.93 13.95
CA ALA A 123 1.37 14.80 15.11
C ALA A 123 1.71 14.12 16.45
N LEU A 124 1.38 12.82 16.57
CA LEU A 124 1.70 12.02 17.77
C LEU A 124 3.21 11.75 17.94
N THR A 125 4.00 11.88 16.88
CA THR A 125 5.41 11.47 16.88
C THR A 125 6.38 12.59 16.58
N CYS A 126 5.94 13.73 16.04
CA CYS A 126 6.81 14.81 15.55
C CYS A 126 7.71 15.43 16.63
N LEU A 127 7.28 15.47 17.89
CA LEU A 127 8.08 16.05 18.98
C LEU A 127 9.38 15.26 19.26
N TYR A 128 9.44 13.97 18.91
CA TYR A 128 10.62 13.14 19.17
C TYR A 128 11.18 12.44 17.93
N LEU A 129 10.42 12.34 16.83
CA LEU A 129 10.85 11.78 15.55
C LEU A 129 10.91 12.82 14.43
N GLY A 130 10.57 14.08 14.69
CA GLY A 130 10.49 15.10 13.65
C GLY A 130 9.55 14.66 12.51
N ASP A 131 10.00 14.82 11.28
CA ASP A 131 9.23 14.48 10.09
C ASP A 131 9.41 13.03 9.61
N TYR A 132 9.81 12.12 10.49
CA TYR A 132 10.04 10.70 10.11
C TYR A 132 8.81 10.07 9.46
N TYR A 133 7.60 10.38 9.94
CA TYR A 133 6.33 9.89 9.39
C TYR A 133 5.72 10.80 8.31
N ARG A 134 6.52 11.73 7.76
CA ARG A 134 6.15 12.55 6.60
C ARG A 134 7.05 12.20 5.44
N THR A 135 6.62 11.22 4.64
CA THR A 135 7.36 10.81 3.42
C THR A 135 7.42 11.97 2.43
N TYR A 136 6.31 12.69 2.27
CA TYR A 136 6.16 13.86 1.39
C TYR A 136 5.43 15.01 2.10
N SER A 137 5.56 16.22 1.57
CA SER A 137 4.80 17.40 2.02
C SER A 137 3.31 17.28 1.71
N THR A 138 2.97 16.71 0.53
CA THR A 138 1.60 16.36 0.14
C THR A 138 1.20 15.04 0.79
N THR A 139 -0.03 14.95 1.30
CA THR A 139 -0.53 13.70 1.88
C THR A 139 -0.86 12.69 0.78
N VAL A 140 -0.84 11.40 1.14
CA VAL A 140 -1.18 10.30 0.20
C VAL A 140 -2.57 10.53 -0.39
N GLU A 141 -3.56 10.86 0.43
CA GLU A 141 -4.94 11.11 -0.05
C GLU A 141 -5.00 12.27 -1.03
N ASP A 142 -4.34 13.40 -0.73
CA ASP A 142 -4.40 14.59 -1.60
C ASP A 142 -3.73 14.30 -2.95
N GLU A 143 -2.60 13.59 -2.97
CA GLU A 143 -1.90 13.23 -4.21
C GLU A 143 -2.73 12.25 -5.05
N VAL A 144 -3.30 11.21 -4.43
CA VAL A 144 -4.13 10.23 -5.12
C VAL A 144 -5.39 10.88 -5.70
N ARG A 145 -6.09 11.71 -4.93
CA ARG A 145 -7.26 12.46 -5.42
C ARG A 145 -6.93 13.33 -6.64
N GLY A 146 -5.74 13.91 -6.66
CA GLY A 146 -5.29 14.79 -7.75
C GLY A 146 -5.10 14.09 -9.10
N VAL A 147 -5.03 12.76 -9.14
CA VAL A 147 -4.87 11.99 -10.38
C VAL A 147 -6.15 11.26 -10.83
N LEU A 148 -7.19 11.25 -10.00
CA LEU A 148 -8.48 10.65 -10.33
C LEU A 148 -9.30 11.55 -11.29
N ALA A 149 -10.12 10.94 -12.12
CA ALA A 149 -11.08 11.67 -12.98
C ALA A 149 -12.11 12.44 -12.14
N ASP A 150 -12.51 11.87 -11.03
CA ASP A 150 -13.40 12.46 -10.02
C ASP A 150 -12.78 12.22 -8.64
N PRO A 151 -12.49 13.26 -7.86
CA PRO A 151 -12.00 13.13 -6.48
C PRO A 151 -12.88 12.28 -5.57
N GLU A 152 -14.18 12.15 -5.85
CA GLU A 152 -15.11 11.29 -5.10
C GLU A 152 -14.91 9.79 -5.36
N HIS A 153 -14.15 9.41 -6.37
CA HIS A 153 -13.68 8.04 -6.56
C HIS A 153 -12.66 7.61 -5.49
N PHE A 154 -12.13 8.55 -4.70
CA PHE A 154 -11.37 8.21 -3.50
C PHE A 154 -12.30 7.88 -2.35
N ILE A 155 -12.37 6.61 -1.98
CA ILE A 155 -13.24 6.09 -0.93
C ILE A 155 -12.47 5.99 0.38
N ARG A 156 -12.69 6.94 1.30
CA ARG A 156 -12.00 6.97 2.60
C ARG A 156 -12.33 5.78 3.49
N GLY A 157 -13.54 5.27 3.37
CA GLY A 157 -14.07 4.28 4.30
C GLY A 157 -14.28 4.83 5.72
N PRO A 158 -14.66 3.98 6.66
CA PRO A 158 -14.87 4.40 8.05
C PRO A 158 -13.54 4.79 8.71
N ILE A 159 -13.55 5.81 9.55
CA ILE A 159 -12.40 6.11 10.43
C ILE A 159 -12.36 5.00 11.49
N SER A 160 -11.32 4.19 11.46
CA SER A 160 -11.12 3.10 12.42
C SER A 160 -9.66 2.97 12.76
N ILE A 161 -9.39 2.82 14.04
CA ILE A 161 -8.09 2.41 14.58
C ILE A 161 -8.07 0.90 14.92
N ILE A 162 -9.21 0.23 14.70
CA ILE A 162 -9.34 -1.22 14.91
C ILE A 162 -8.72 -1.91 13.72
N ARG A 163 -7.81 -2.84 14.00
CA ARG A 163 -7.18 -3.68 13.01
C ARG A 163 -8.05 -4.90 12.71
N ASP A 164 -8.02 -5.33 11.48
CA ASP A 164 -8.55 -6.64 11.09
C ASP A 164 -7.69 -7.79 11.63
N SER A 165 -8.22 -8.99 11.51
CA SER A 165 -7.50 -10.23 11.87
C SER A 165 -8.06 -11.38 11.02
N PRO A 166 -7.38 -12.54 10.97
CA PRO A 166 -7.90 -13.72 10.27
C PRO A 166 -9.30 -14.15 10.72
N SER A 167 -9.67 -13.88 11.98
CA SER A 167 -10.99 -14.18 12.52
C SER A 167 -12.01 -13.04 12.41
N ASN A 168 -11.57 -11.85 11.97
CA ASN A 168 -12.44 -10.67 11.83
C ASN A 168 -11.99 -9.79 10.64
N LEU A 169 -12.16 -10.30 9.43
CA LEU A 169 -11.88 -9.57 8.20
C LEU A 169 -12.79 -8.35 8.02
N ALA A 170 -13.98 -8.37 8.62
CA ALA A 170 -14.96 -7.27 8.51
C ALA A 170 -14.48 -5.95 9.13
N ALA A 171 -13.50 -5.99 10.05
CA ALA A 171 -12.88 -4.78 10.60
C ALA A 171 -11.96 -4.07 9.59
N GLY A 172 -11.43 -4.78 8.59
CA GLY A 172 -10.63 -4.23 7.50
C GLY A 172 -11.47 -3.53 6.45
N PHE A 173 -10.84 -2.65 5.70
CA PHE A 173 -11.46 -1.92 4.61
C PHE A 173 -10.61 -1.95 3.34
N THR A 174 -11.23 -2.36 2.26
CA THR A 174 -10.64 -2.44 0.92
C THR A 174 -11.56 -1.80 -0.10
N VAL A 175 -11.01 -1.39 -1.23
CA VAL A 175 -11.75 -0.99 -2.42
C VAL A 175 -11.22 -1.78 -3.60
N ARG A 176 -12.10 -2.53 -4.25
CA ARG A 176 -11.82 -3.27 -5.49
C ARG A 176 -12.47 -2.57 -6.68
N ASP A 177 -11.71 -2.45 -7.76
CA ASP A 177 -12.19 -1.94 -9.05
C ASP A 177 -11.53 -2.76 -10.17
N GLY A 178 -12.29 -3.72 -10.71
CA GLY A 178 -11.81 -4.68 -11.70
C GLY A 178 -10.65 -5.53 -11.16
N ASN A 179 -9.50 -5.43 -11.81
CA ASN A 179 -8.25 -6.11 -11.44
C ASN A 179 -7.40 -5.35 -10.40
N TYR A 180 -7.91 -4.25 -9.86
CA TYR A 180 -7.20 -3.43 -8.88
C TYR A 180 -7.85 -3.52 -7.49
N LEU A 181 -7.04 -3.77 -6.47
CA LEU A 181 -7.43 -3.81 -5.06
C LEU A 181 -6.60 -2.82 -4.27
N SER A 182 -7.24 -2.00 -3.45
CA SER A 182 -6.54 -1.04 -2.59
C SER A 182 -6.98 -1.13 -1.13
N ALA A 183 -6.06 -0.78 -0.21
CA ALA A 183 -6.31 -0.72 1.23
C ALA A 183 -5.60 0.50 1.85
N ARG A 184 -6.04 0.89 3.04
CA ARG A 184 -5.65 2.18 3.67
C ARG A 184 -4.36 2.10 4.47
N TRP A 185 -4.23 1.11 5.34
CA TRP A 185 -3.18 1.04 6.35
C TRP A 185 -2.97 -0.41 6.82
N PRO A 186 -1.94 -0.72 7.62
CA PRO A 186 -1.67 -2.08 8.08
C PRO A 186 -2.81 -2.78 8.85
N GLY A 187 -3.79 -2.03 9.33
CA GLY A 187 -4.97 -2.59 9.98
C GLY A 187 -6.02 -3.15 9.03
N ASP A 188 -5.83 -3.03 7.73
CA ASP A 188 -6.67 -3.63 6.68
C ASP A 188 -5.98 -4.84 6.01
N ALA A 189 -4.81 -5.26 6.53
CA ALA A 189 -3.91 -6.16 5.81
C ALA A 189 -4.44 -7.59 5.65
N HIS A 190 -5.17 -8.13 6.62
CA HIS A 190 -5.72 -9.48 6.52
C HIS A 190 -6.80 -9.58 5.46
N ARG A 191 -7.74 -8.62 5.47
CA ARG A 191 -8.78 -8.53 4.45
C ARG A 191 -8.19 -8.30 3.06
N PHE A 192 -7.23 -7.37 2.96
CA PHE A 192 -6.54 -7.10 1.71
C PHE A 192 -5.85 -8.35 1.14
N SER A 193 -5.16 -9.13 2.00
CA SER A 193 -4.46 -10.33 1.57
C SER A 193 -5.43 -11.44 1.14
N ASP A 194 -6.53 -11.62 1.87
CA ASP A 194 -7.57 -12.61 1.57
C ASP A 194 -8.24 -12.30 0.21
N GLU A 195 -8.68 -11.05 0.02
CA GLU A 195 -9.29 -10.62 -1.25
C GLU A 195 -8.29 -10.67 -2.42
N PHE A 196 -7.01 -10.35 -2.20
CA PHE A 196 -5.99 -10.42 -3.25
C PHE A 196 -5.68 -11.87 -3.65
N ALA A 197 -5.60 -12.79 -2.69
CA ALA A 197 -5.44 -14.22 -2.96
C ALA A 197 -6.62 -14.76 -3.81
N ALA A 198 -7.85 -14.39 -3.43
CA ALA A 198 -9.03 -14.77 -4.22
C ALA A 198 -9.01 -14.18 -5.65
N MET A 199 -8.40 -13.01 -5.85
CA MET A 199 -8.21 -12.45 -7.21
C MET A 199 -7.22 -13.27 -8.03
N LEU A 200 -6.17 -13.81 -7.43
CA LEU A 200 -5.20 -14.69 -8.11
C LEU A 200 -5.83 -16.04 -8.49
N GLU A 201 -6.64 -16.61 -7.60
CA GLU A 201 -7.32 -17.88 -7.84
C GLU A 201 -8.40 -17.81 -8.92
N SER A 202 -8.91 -16.61 -9.22
CA SER A 202 -10.00 -16.38 -10.17
C SER A 202 -9.56 -16.10 -11.61
N GLN A 203 -8.26 -16.24 -11.92
CA GLN A 203 -7.69 -15.99 -13.27
C GLN A 203 -7.86 -17.14 -14.27
#